data_28a1b8fd1e497258cedf616a4be851ec
#
_entry.id   28a1b8fd1e497258cedf616a4be851ec
#
_cell.length_a   1.000
_cell.length_b   1.000
_cell.length_c   1.000
_cell.angle_alpha   90.00
_cell.angle_beta   90.00
_cell.angle_gamma   90.00
#
_symmetry.space_group_name_H-M   'P 1'
#
loop_
_entity.id
_entity.type
_entity.pdbx_description
1 polymer ?
#
loop_
_entity_poly.entity_id
_entity_poly.type
_entity_poly.pdbx_seq_one_letter_code
_entity_poly.pdbx_strand_id
1 'polypeptide(L)'
;MADPAPAEPALIAAPIEAGWARAFGLPGAEGAAVDVNTLAPFAGPLAFARAAAAAGEQVLPAPENILRAFRQPFDDVRVLIVGQDPYPTPGHPVGLAFSADPQVRPVPRSLGNIFTELRDDLGLPTPATGDLTPWTRHGVLLLNRVLTVRAGAAGSHRRHGWEAVTEQAIRALAARGTPLVAILWGKDAENLAPLLGDTPTIVSAHPSPLSARRGFTGSRPFSRANTLLAAQGAAPIDWSLTVI
;
A
#
# COMPACT_ATOMS: atom_id res chain seq x y z
N MET A 1 -8.47 11.49 45.97
CA MET A 1 -9.12 10.97 44.74
C MET A 1 -8.20 11.31 43.58
N ALA A 2 -7.57 10.31 42.99
CA ALA A 2 -6.75 10.51 41.82
C ALA A 2 -7.66 10.73 40.62
N ASP A 3 -7.37 11.76 39.82
CA ASP A 3 -8.04 12.03 38.55
C ASP A 3 -7.89 10.79 37.64
N PRO A 4 -8.95 10.32 36.96
CA PRO A 4 -8.80 9.22 36.02
C PRO A 4 -7.85 9.65 34.91
N ALA A 5 -6.84 8.84 34.64
CA ALA A 5 -5.91 9.05 33.54
C ALA A 5 -6.71 9.32 32.26
N PRO A 6 -6.27 10.28 31.40
CA PRO A 6 -6.96 10.56 30.16
C PRO A 6 -7.06 9.26 29.34
N ALA A 7 -8.26 8.96 28.88
CA ALA A 7 -8.52 7.79 28.04
C ALA A 7 -7.56 7.83 26.86
N GLU A 8 -6.77 6.77 26.67
CA GLU A 8 -5.86 6.62 25.54
C GLU A 8 -6.59 6.94 24.23
N PRO A 9 -6.03 7.77 23.35
CA PRO A 9 -6.61 7.93 22.03
C PRO A 9 -6.61 6.56 21.36
N ALA A 10 -7.79 5.99 21.21
CA ALA A 10 -7.96 4.69 20.58
C ALA A 10 -7.34 4.77 19.18
N LEU A 11 -6.28 4.01 18.92
CA LEU A 11 -5.72 3.81 17.59
C LEU A 11 -6.73 2.95 16.83
N ILE A 12 -7.84 3.59 16.43
CA ILE A 12 -8.96 2.96 15.74
C ILE A 12 -8.63 3.00 14.26
N ALA A 13 -8.29 1.85 13.70
CA ALA A 13 -8.19 1.71 12.27
C ALA A 13 -9.57 1.92 11.65
N ALA A 14 -9.63 2.71 10.58
CA ALA A 14 -10.87 2.89 9.84
C ALA A 14 -11.34 1.57 9.20
N PRO A 15 -12.65 1.42 8.94
CA PRO A 15 -13.21 0.20 8.37
C PRO A 15 -12.60 -0.12 7.01
N ILE A 16 -12.52 -1.43 6.70
CA ILE A 16 -12.13 -1.92 5.39
C ILE A 16 -13.38 -2.16 4.52
N GLU A 17 -13.20 -2.17 3.21
CA GLU A 17 -14.27 -2.45 2.26
C GLU A 17 -14.73 -3.92 2.37
N ALA A 18 -16.01 -4.18 2.09
CA ALA A 18 -16.67 -5.46 2.31
C ALA A 18 -16.02 -6.65 1.57
N GLY A 19 -15.51 -6.44 0.35
CA GLY A 19 -14.78 -7.46 -0.40
C GLY A 19 -13.51 -7.91 0.30
N TRP A 20 -12.76 -6.98 0.89
CA TRP A 20 -11.61 -7.29 1.72
C TRP A 20 -12.00 -8.03 2.99
N ALA A 21 -13.09 -7.61 3.65
CA ALA A 21 -13.58 -8.30 4.83
C ALA A 21 -13.92 -9.77 4.52
N ARG A 22 -14.59 -10.05 3.40
CA ARG A 22 -14.82 -11.42 2.90
C ARG A 22 -13.51 -12.17 2.61
N ALA A 23 -12.57 -11.51 1.93
CA ALA A 23 -11.28 -12.09 1.58
C ALA A 23 -10.44 -12.48 2.82
N PHE A 24 -10.60 -11.74 3.91
CA PHE A 24 -10.01 -12.03 5.21
C PHE A 24 -10.83 -13.03 6.06
N GLY A 25 -12.01 -13.46 5.60
CA GLY A 25 -12.90 -14.36 6.37
C GLY A 25 -13.50 -13.70 7.61
N LEU A 26 -13.70 -12.38 7.60
CA LEU A 26 -14.20 -11.64 8.75
C LEU A 26 -15.73 -11.77 8.86
N PRO A 27 -16.27 -11.86 10.09
CA PRO A 27 -17.72 -11.85 10.31
C PRO A 27 -18.33 -10.49 9.96
N GLY A 28 -19.60 -10.47 9.56
CA GLY A 28 -20.33 -9.22 9.27
C GLY A 28 -19.98 -8.54 7.96
N ALA A 29 -19.30 -9.22 7.04
CA ALA A 29 -18.89 -8.69 5.74
C ALA A 29 -20.05 -8.38 4.76
N GLU A 30 -21.29 -8.60 5.18
CA GLU A 30 -22.49 -8.31 4.38
C GLU A 30 -22.97 -6.86 4.60
N GLY A 31 -22.24 -5.90 4.05
CA GLY A 31 -22.71 -4.51 3.91
C GLY A 31 -22.46 -3.56 5.08
N ALA A 32 -21.87 -3.98 6.19
CA ALA A 32 -21.50 -3.12 7.30
C ALA A 32 -19.98 -2.93 7.39
N ALA A 33 -19.56 -1.75 7.87
CA ALA A 33 -18.17 -1.51 8.24
C ALA A 33 -17.75 -2.47 9.37
N VAL A 34 -16.72 -3.27 9.15
CA VAL A 34 -16.24 -4.25 10.12
C VAL A 34 -15.16 -3.62 10.99
N ASP A 35 -15.37 -3.61 12.31
CA ASP A 35 -14.31 -3.30 13.26
C ASP A 35 -13.27 -4.41 13.26
N VAL A 36 -12.08 -4.10 12.71
CA VAL A 36 -10.97 -5.05 12.58
C VAL A 36 -10.01 -5.02 13.77
N ASN A 37 -10.24 -4.14 14.75
CA ASN A 37 -9.29 -3.90 15.84
C ASN A 37 -9.10 -5.11 16.77
N THR A 38 -10.07 -5.99 16.83
CA THR A 38 -10.08 -7.20 17.66
C THR A 38 -10.08 -8.51 16.87
N LEU A 39 -10.10 -8.41 15.53
CA LEU A 39 -10.23 -9.56 14.64
C LEU A 39 -8.89 -9.98 14.03
N ALA A 40 -8.62 -11.27 14.00
CA ALA A 40 -7.51 -11.79 13.22
C ALA A 40 -7.75 -11.55 11.70
N PRO A 41 -6.72 -11.23 10.93
CA PRO A 41 -5.30 -11.17 11.30
C PRO A 41 -4.83 -9.79 11.83
N PHE A 42 -5.73 -8.81 11.98
CA PHE A 42 -5.39 -7.40 12.28
C PHE A 42 -5.10 -7.14 13.76
N ALA A 43 -5.73 -7.90 14.66
CA ALA A 43 -5.68 -7.65 16.11
C ALA A 43 -4.25 -7.56 16.66
N GLY A 44 -3.37 -8.50 16.28
CA GLY A 44 -2.00 -8.55 16.76
C GLY A 44 -1.18 -7.30 16.37
N PRO A 45 -1.01 -7.00 15.08
CA PRO A 45 -0.24 -5.84 14.65
C PRO A 45 -0.83 -4.50 15.10
N LEU A 46 -2.17 -4.39 15.21
CA LEU A 46 -2.81 -3.20 15.76
C LEU A 46 -2.57 -3.05 17.27
N ALA A 47 -2.59 -4.16 18.04
CA ALA A 47 -2.25 -4.14 19.46
C ALA A 47 -0.80 -3.71 19.67
N PHE A 48 0.13 -4.21 18.84
CA PHE A 48 1.54 -3.78 18.87
C PHE A 48 1.66 -2.27 18.61
N ALA A 49 1.01 -1.76 17.57
CA ALA A 49 1.05 -0.34 17.22
C ALA A 49 0.46 0.54 18.34
N ARG A 50 -0.62 0.08 19.00
CA ARG A 50 -1.21 0.76 20.17
C ARG A 50 -0.25 0.79 21.35
N ALA A 51 0.40 -0.33 21.65
CA ALA A 51 1.36 -0.41 22.74
C ALA A 51 2.57 0.51 22.51
N ALA A 52 3.07 0.60 21.28
CA ALA A 52 4.13 1.53 20.91
C ALA A 52 3.70 3.00 21.11
N ALA A 53 2.48 3.35 20.67
CA ALA A 53 1.93 4.69 20.86
C ALA A 53 1.74 5.02 22.37
N ALA A 54 1.23 4.08 23.17
CA ALA A 54 1.09 4.24 24.61
C ALA A 54 2.44 4.39 25.33
N ALA A 55 3.50 3.81 24.78
CA ALA A 55 4.87 3.99 25.26
C ALA A 55 5.50 5.35 24.82
N GLY A 56 4.74 6.22 24.16
CA GLY A 56 5.18 7.54 23.72
C GLY A 56 5.86 7.55 22.34
N GLU A 57 5.81 6.46 21.57
CA GLU A 57 6.33 6.45 20.21
C GLU A 57 5.31 7.10 19.25
N GLN A 58 5.80 7.97 18.37
CA GLN A 58 4.97 8.47 17.28
C GLN A 58 4.83 7.39 16.20
N VAL A 59 3.67 6.75 16.14
CA VAL A 59 3.32 5.75 15.13
C VAL A 59 2.76 6.42 13.88
N LEU A 60 3.22 6.01 12.71
CA LEU A 60 2.79 6.49 11.39
C LEU A 60 2.28 5.34 10.53
N PRO A 61 1.35 5.60 9.60
CA PRO A 61 0.61 6.84 9.37
C PRO A 61 -0.38 7.16 10.50
N ALA A 62 -1.16 8.23 10.36
CA ALA A 62 -2.27 8.52 11.25
C ALA A 62 -3.25 7.31 11.32
N PRO A 63 -3.88 7.06 12.49
CA PRO A 63 -4.65 5.84 12.74
C PRO A 63 -5.69 5.53 11.66
N GLU A 64 -6.41 6.54 11.20
CA GLU A 64 -7.41 6.42 10.14
C GLU A 64 -6.84 6.00 8.79
N ASN A 65 -5.53 6.15 8.57
CA ASN A 65 -4.85 5.79 7.33
C ASN A 65 -4.13 4.44 7.37
N ILE A 66 -4.05 3.76 8.51
CA ILE A 66 -3.31 2.49 8.64
C ILE A 66 -3.82 1.46 7.62
N LEU A 67 -5.14 1.33 7.49
CA LEU A 67 -5.79 0.36 6.58
C LEU A 67 -6.34 1.01 5.31
N ARG A 68 -5.84 2.19 4.92
CA ARG A 68 -6.37 2.94 3.77
C ARG A 68 -6.33 2.15 2.47
N ALA A 69 -5.31 1.33 2.24
CA ALA A 69 -5.21 0.49 1.05
C ALA A 69 -6.41 -0.48 0.90
N PHE A 70 -7.03 -0.90 2.00
CA PHE A 70 -8.19 -1.79 2.02
C PHE A 70 -9.55 -1.07 1.96
N ARG A 71 -9.58 0.22 1.66
CA ARG A 71 -10.83 0.96 1.37
C ARG A 71 -11.21 0.92 -0.10
N GLN A 72 -10.25 0.66 -0.98
CA GLN A 72 -10.51 0.42 -2.39
C GLN A 72 -11.29 -0.89 -2.54
N PRO A 73 -12.31 -0.95 -3.43
CA PRO A 73 -13.04 -2.19 -3.67
C PRO A 73 -12.11 -3.34 -4.08
N PHE A 74 -12.23 -4.47 -3.38
CA PHE A 74 -11.40 -5.67 -3.63
C PHE A 74 -11.51 -6.13 -5.08
N ASP A 75 -12.72 -6.14 -5.62
CA ASP A 75 -13.01 -6.66 -6.96
C ASP A 75 -12.50 -5.73 -8.08
N ASP A 76 -12.28 -4.45 -7.80
CA ASP A 76 -11.77 -3.47 -8.77
C ASP A 76 -10.25 -3.51 -8.93
N VAL A 77 -9.53 -4.22 -8.05
CA VAL A 77 -8.06 -4.27 -8.12
C VAL A 77 -7.60 -5.05 -9.35
N ARG A 78 -6.85 -4.40 -10.24
CA ARG A 78 -6.27 -4.97 -11.45
C ARG A 78 -4.75 -4.89 -11.48
N VAL A 79 -4.16 -3.98 -10.71
CA VAL A 79 -2.71 -3.90 -10.53
C VAL A 79 -2.39 -3.85 -9.05
N LEU A 80 -1.43 -4.66 -8.62
CA LEU A 80 -0.85 -4.62 -7.28
C LEU A 80 0.55 -4.02 -7.34
N ILE A 81 0.82 -2.95 -6.59
CA ILE A 81 2.16 -2.41 -6.36
C ILE A 81 2.49 -2.61 -4.89
N VAL A 82 3.60 -3.30 -4.58
CA VAL A 82 4.00 -3.57 -3.20
C VAL A 82 5.16 -2.67 -2.79
N GLY A 83 4.94 -1.89 -1.71
CA GLY A 83 5.98 -1.15 -0.99
C GLY A 83 6.48 -1.91 0.24
N GLN A 84 7.49 -1.37 0.92
CA GLN A 84 8.05 -1.97 2.15
C GLN A 84 7.24 -1.58 3.39
N ASP A 85 7.34 -0.34 3.79
CA ASP A 85 6.73 0.27 4.96
C ASP A 85 6.40 1.74 4.68
N PRO A 86 5.58 2.40 5.52
CA PRO A 86 5.27 3.81 5.34
C PRO A 86 6.52 4.69 5.45
N TYR A 87 6.49 5.86 4.83
CA TYR A 87 7.53 6.86 5.06
C TYR A 87 7.66 7.15 6.55
N PRO A 88 8.89 7.15 7.11
CA PRO A 88 9.08 7.39 8.55
C PRO A 88 9.04 8.87 8.94
N THR A 89 8.88 9.78 7.98
CA THR A 89 8.81 11.23 8.24
C THR A 89 7.39 11.63 8.59
N PRO A 90 7.13 12.25 9.75
CA PRO A 90 5.81 12.76 10.11
C PRO A 90 5.20 13.63 9.01
N GLY A 91 3.89 13.47 8.78
CA GLY A 91 3.16 14.18 7.73
C GLY A 91 3.34 13.62 6.31
N HIS A 92 4.27 12.68 6.08
CA HIS A 92 4.48 12.12 4.74
C HIS A 92 3.53 10.96 4.41
N PRO A 93 3.42 9.89 5.26
CA PRO A 93 2.68 8.69 4.86
C PRO A 93 1.17 8.88 4.97
N VAL A 94 0.47 8.42 3.95
CA VAL A 94 -0.99 8.50 3.82
C VAL A 94 -1.66 7.12 3.79
N GLY A 95 -0.94 6.05 4.17
CA GLY A 95 -1.47 4.67 4.19
C GLY A 95 -1.52 3.97 2.84
N LEU A 96 -0.92 4.56 1.80
CA LEU A 96 -0.76 3.98 0.47
C LEU A 96 0.74 3.88 0.15
N ALA A 97 1.18 2.73 -0.37
CA ALA A 97 2.58 2.52 -0.72
C ALA A 97 3.08 3.59 -1.72
N PHE A 98 4.27 4.13 -1.46
CA PHE A 98 4.92 5.19 -2.24
C PHE A 98 4.19 6.54 -2.27
N SER A 99 2.90 6.62 -1.93
CA SER A 99 2.15 7.87 -1.90
C SER A 99 2.54 8.73 -0.69
N ALA A 100 2.59 10.03 -0.91
CA ALA A 100 2.82 11.02 0.14
C ALA A 100 1.67 12.03 0.21
N ASP A 101 1.52 12.68 1.34
CA ASP A 101 0.56 13.77 1.50
C ASP A 101 0.77 14.82 0.40
N PRO A 102 -0.30 15.33 -0.23
CA PRO A 102 -0.21 16.27 -1.35
C PRO A 102 0.51 17.59 -1.01
N GLN A 103 0.68 17.91 0.24
CA GLN A 103 1.41 19.13 0.68
C GLN A 103 2.92 18.91 0.87
N VAL A 104 3.38 17.65 0.87
CA VAL A 104 4.81 17.32 1.07
C VAL A 104 5.68 17.89 -0.04
N ARG A 105 6.64 18.74 0.33
CA ARG A 105 7.65 19.29 -0.58
C ARG A 105 9.03 19.28 0.09
N PRO A 106 10.09 18.88 -0.63
CA PRO A 106 10.04 18.20 -1.93
C PRO A 106 9.40 16.82 -1.82
N VAL A 107 8.90 16.28 -2.92
CA VAL A 107 8.39 14.90 -2.95
C VAL A 107 9.49 13.90 -2.57
N PRO A 108 9.16 12.78 -1.89
CA PRO A 108 10.13 11.75 -1.55
C PRO A 108 10.93 11.28 -2.78
N ARG A 109 12.23 11.05 -2.60
CA ARG A 109 13.14 10.74 -3.72
C ARG A 109 12.73 9.51 -4.54
N SER A 110 12.23 8.45 -3.87
CA SER A 110 11.73 7.26 -4.57
C SER A 110 10.54 7.60 -5.45
N LEU A 111 9.63 8.44 -4.96
CA LEU A 111 8.47 8.89 -5.73
C LEU A 111 8.87 9.79 -6.90
N GLY A 112 9.89 10.65 -6.73
CA GLY A 112 10.46 11.43 -7.84
C GLY A 112 11.02 10.53 -8.95
N ASN A 113 11.67 9.42 -8.61
CA ASN A 113 12.13 8.43 -9.59
C ASN A 113 10.95 7.71 -10.27
N ILE A 114 9.88 7.39 -9.53
CA ILE A 114 8.64 6.83 -10.10
C ILE A 114 8.04 7.80 -11.12
N PHE A 115 7.99 9.09 -10.83
CA PHE A 115 7.47 10.12 -11.75
C PHE A 115 8.35 10.30 -13.00
N THR A 116 9.67 10.19 -12.84
CA THR A 116 10.59 10.19 -13.98
C THR A 116 10.30 9.01 -14.90
N GLU A 117 10.19 7.80 -14.34
CA GLU A 117 9.88 6.59 -15.10
C GLU A 117 8.48 6.66 -15.74
N LEU A 118 7.49 7.21 -15.04
CA LEU A 118 6.14 7.40 -15.57
C LEU A 118 6.14 8.29 -16.83
N ARG A 119 6.88 9.41 -16.77
CA ARG A 119 7.06 10.30 -17.92
C ARG A 119 7.78 9.60 -19.08
N ASP A 120 8.86 8.90 -18.77
CA ASP A 120 9.73 8.29 -19.79
C ASP A 120 9.07 7.05 -20.44
N ASP A 121 8.20 6.34 -19.70
CA ASP A 121 7.44 5.18 -20.18
C ASP A 121 6.19 5.57 -20.99
N LEU A 122 5.41 6.54 -20.50
CA LEU A 122 4.08 6.87 -21.03
C LEU A 122 3.95 8.29 -21.62
N GLY A 123 4.98 9.13 -21.52
CA GLY A 123 4.91 10.52 -21.96
C GLY A 123 4.01 11.42 -21.10
N LEU A 124 3.61 10.97 -19.91
CA LEU A 124 2.74 11.73 -19.01
C LEU A 124 3.50 12.88 -18.34
N PRO A 125 2.84 14.01 -18.07
CA PRO A 125 3.48 15.13 -17.38
C PRO A 125 3.91 14.73 -15.97
N THR A 126 4.98 15.33 -15.46
CA THR A 126 5.41 15.14 -14.08
C THR A 126 4.33 15.67 -13.13
N PRO A 127 3.85 14.85 -12.18
CA PRO A 127 2.81 15.27 -11.25
C PRO A 127 3.24 16.42 -10.34
N ALA A 128 2.30 17.30 -9.99
CA ALA A 128 2.56 18.45 -9.12
C ALA A 128 2.66 18.05 -7.64
N THR A 129 2.12 16.91 -7.25
CA THR A 129 2.08 16.44 -5.85
C THR A 129 2.53 14.99 -5.73
N GLY A 130 2.81 14.55 -4.49
CA GLY A 130 3.16 13.15 -4.20
C GLY A 130 1.96 12.23 -4.00
N ASP A 131 0.73 12.69 -4.27
CA ASP A 131 -0.49 11.92 -4.05
C ASP A 131 -0.77 10.94 -5.20
N LEU A 132 -0.72 9.65 -4.90
CA LEU A 132 -1.05 8.56 -5.82
C LEU A 132 -2.51 8.07 -5.68
N THR A 133 -3.35 8.75 -4.89
CA THR A 133 -4.76 8.38 -4.71
C THR A 133 -5.53 8.22 -6.05
N PRO A 134 -5.28 9.01 -7.11
CA PRO A 134 -5.94 8.77 -8.39
C PRO A 134 -5.74 7.36 -8.94
N TRP A 135 -4.56 6.76 -8.78
CA TRP A 135 -4.32 5.39 -9.23
C TRP A 135 -5.22 4.35 -8.56
N THR A 136 -5.57 4.57 -7.28
CA THR A 136 -6.47 3.63 -6.57
C THR A 136 -7.87 3.62 -7.18
N ARG A 137 -8.35 4.74 -7.73
CA ARG A 137 -9.63 4.86 -8.42
C ARG A 137 -9.62 4.14 -9.78
N HIS A 138 -8.44 3.90 -10.33
CA HIS A 138 -8.25 3.19 -11.60
C HIS A 138 -7.88 1.70 -11.41
N GLY A 139 -8.01 1.18 -10.19
CA GLY A 139 -7.79 -0.24 -9.91
C GLY A 139 -6.36 -0.61 -9.54
N VAL A 140 -5.53 0.36 -9.09
CA VAL A 140 -4.19 0.07 -8.59
C VAL A 140 -4.21 -0.01 -7.06
N LEU A 141 -3.89 -1.17 -6.50
CA LEU A 141 -3.67 -1.33 -5.07
C LEU A 141 -2.22 -0.96 -4.71
N LEU A 142 -2.08 0.05 -3.87
CA LEU A 142 -0.80 0.53 -3.35
C LEU A 142 -0.62 -0.01 -1.92
N LEU A 143 -0.05 -1.20 -1.79
CA LEU A 143 0.03 -1.94 -0.52
C LEU A 143 1.45 -1.97 0.01
N ASN A 144 1.68 -1.44 1.22
CA ASN A 144 2.92 -1.68 1.93
C ASN A 144 2.92 -3.07 2.58
N ARG A 145 4.09 -3.69 2.65
CA ARG A 145 4.30 -4.98 3.33
C ARG A 145 4.04 -4.87 4.83
N VAL A 146 4.42 -3.74 5.43
CA VAL A 146 4.20 -3.37 6.83
C VAL A 146 3.40 -2.08 6.85
N LEU A 147 2.30 -2.02 7.61
CA LEU A 147 1.34 -0.91 7.50
C LEU A 147 1.56 0.21 8.50
N THR A 148 2.47 0.03 9.46
CA THR A 148 2.84 1.05 10.44
C THR A 148 4.36 1.15 10.57
N VAL A 149 4.83 2.29 11.08
CA VAL A 149 6.25 2.54 11.34
C VAL A 149 6.39 3.55 12.48
N ARG A 150 7.47 3.49 13.26
CA ARG A 150 7.83 4.56 14.19
C ARG A 150 8.44 5.73 13.42
N ALA A 151 8.06 6.95 13.77
CA ALA A 151 8.65 8.16 13.21
C ALA A 151 10.18 8.14 13.30
N GLY A 152 10.86 8.48 12.21
CA GLY A 152 12.31 8.49 12.10
C GLY A 152 12.99 7.12 11.96
N ALA A 153 12.26 6.00 12.06
CA ALA A 153 12.85 4.66 12.12
C ALA A 153 12.23 3.68 11.10
N ALA A 154 12.65 3.77 9.83
CA ALA A 154 12.20 2.86 8.78
C ALA A 154 12.38 1.39 9.20
N GLY A 155 11.40 0.56 8.90
CA GLY A 155 11.41 -0.88 9.22
C GLY A 155 11.19 -1.22 10.70
N SER A 156 10.94 -0.26 11.57
CA SER A 156 10.82 -0.48 13.03
C SER A 156 9.65 -1.41 13.42
N HIS A 157 8.61 -1.51 12.60
CA HIS A 157 7.44 -2.36 12.86
C HIS A 157 7.44 -3.65 12.03
N ARG A 158 8.56 -4.04 11.42
CA ARG A 158 8.72 -5.34 10.76
C ARG A 158 8.65 -6.48 11.78
N ARG A 159 8.12 -7.63 11.35
CA ARG A 159 7.98 -8.86 12.16
C ARG A 159 7.03 -8.71 13.35
N HIS A 160 6.12 -7.76 13.30
CA HIS A 160 5.08 -7.57 14.31
C HIS A 160 3.68 -7.89 13.78
N GLY A 161 3.59 -8.78 12.76
CA GLY A 161 2.34 -9.38 12.28
C GLY A 161 1.74 -8.76 11.04
N TRP A 162 2.17 -7.58 10.60
CA TRP A 162 1.67 -6.96 9.36
C TRP A 162 1.91 -7.82 8.13
N GLU A 163 3.04 -8.52 8.11
CA GLU A 163 3.41 -9.41 7.00
C GLU A 163 2.38 -10.51 6.76
N ALA A 164 1.80 -11.08 7.80
CA ALA A 164 0.75 -12.09 7.68
C ALA A 164 -0.53 -11.50 7.07
N VAL A 165 -0.92 -10.28 7.50
CA VAL A 165 -2.08 -9.56 6.94
C VAL A 165 -1.89 -9.32 5.44
N THR A 166 -0.76 -8.78 5.05
CA THR A 166 -0.49 -8.41 3.65
C THR A 166 -0.26 -9.63 2.76
N GLU A 167 0.31 -10.74 3.30
CA GLU A 167 0.36 -12.02 2.58
C GLU A 167 -1.02 -12.59 2.29
N GLN A 168 -1.91 -12.57 3.28
CA GLN A 168 -3.28 -13.03 3.08
C GLN A 168 -4.00 -12.19 2.02
N ALA A 169 -3.83 -10.87 2.03
CA ALA A 169 -4.38 -9.98 1.01
C ALA A 169 -3.85 -10.29 -0.40
N ILE A 170 -2.53 -10.50 -0.55
CA ILE A 170 -1.90 -10.85 -1.83
C ILE A 170 -2.40 -12.20 -2.35
N ARG A 171 -2.47 -13.22 -1.48
CA ARG A 171 -3.01 -14.54 -1.84
C ARG A 171 -4.47 -14.47 -2.26
N ALA A 172 -5.28 -13.70 -1.54
CA ALA A 172 -6.69 -13.52 -1.87
C ALA A 172 -6.88 -12.88 -3.25
N LEU A 173 -6.08 -11.85 -3.59
CA LEU A 173 -6.09 -11.24 -4.92
C LEU A 173 -5.69 -12.24 -6.01
N ALA A 174 -4.60 -12.99 -5.80
CA ALA A 174 -4.11 -13.98 -6.76
C ALA A 174 -5.14 -15.12 -6.99
N ALA A 175 -5.84 -15.53 -5.93
CA ALA A 175 -6.84 -16.60 -5.98
C ALA A 175 -8.17 -16.20 -6.63
N ARG A 176 -8.39 -14.89 -6.89
CA ARG A 176 -9.66 -14.35 -7.37
C ARG A 176 -10.04 -14.81 -8.78
N GLY A 177 -9.05 -15.21 -9.59
CA GLY A 177 -9.29 -15.67 -10.97
C GLY A 177 -9.72 -14.57 -11.95
N THR A 178 -9.55 -13.30 -11.58
CA THR A 178 -9.81 -12.13 -12.42
C THR A 178 -8.49 -11.48 -12.86
N PRO A 179 -8.47 -10.66 -13.93
CA PRO A 179 -7.27 -10.03 -14.42
C PRO A 179 -6.52 -9.28 -13.32
N LEU A 180 -5.24 -9.62 -13.15
CA LEU A 180 -4.34 -9.01 -12.17
C LEU A 180 -2.92 -8.98 -12.72
N VAL A 181 -2.19 -7.91 -12.44
CA VAL A 181 -0.74 -7.78 -12.69
C VAL A 181 -0.08 -7.29 -11.41
N ALA A 182 1.03 -7.89 -11.00
CA ALA A 182 1.80 -7.42 -9.86
C ALA A 182 3.09 -6.72 -10.32
N ILE A 183 3.33 -5.54 -9.76
CA ILE A 183 4.58 -4.77 -9.95
C ILE A 183 5.38 -4.87 -8.65
N LEU A 184 6.54 -5.49 -8.70
CA LEU A 184 7.39 -5.81 -7.57
C LEU A 184 8.70 -5.05 -7.67
N TRP A 185 8.84 -3.98 -6.89
CA TRP A 185 10.01 -3.11 -6.90
C TRP A 185 10.97 -3.43 -5.76
N GLY A 186 12.11 -4.01 -6.12
CA GLY A 186 13.17 -4.39 -5.20
C GLY A 186 13.02 -5.79 -4.60
N LYS A 187 14.08 -6.26 -3.95
CA LYS A 187 14.20 -7.65 -3.51
C LYS A 187 13.13 -8.07 -2.50
N ASP A 188 12.77 -7.18 -1.58
CA ASP A 188 11.74 -7.49 -0.57
C ASP A 188 10.36 -7.75 -1.22
N ALA A 189 10.00 -6.96 -2.25
CA ALA A 189 8.77 -7.18 -3.02
C ALA A 189 8.89 -8.43 -3.92
N GLU A 190 10.02 -8.64 -4.58
CA GLU A 190 10.29 -9.83 -5.40
C GLU A 190 10.11 -11.13 -4.63
N ASN A 191 10.48 -11.17 -3.35
CA ASN A 191 10.30 -12.34 -2.49
C ASN A 191 8.83 -12.73 -2.28
N LEU A 192 7.87 -11.89 -2.67
CA LEU A 192 6.45 -12.17 -2.61
C LEU A 192 5.91 -12.86 -3.89
N ALA A 193 6.71 -12.96 -4.95
CA ALA A 193 6.29 -13.59 -6.19
C ALA A 193 5.69 -15.00 -6.01
N PRO A 194 6.20 -15.87 -5.10
CA PRO A 194 5.58 -17.17 -4.87
C PRO A 194 4.15 -17.12 -4.33
N LEU A 195 3.71 -16.00 -3.73
CA LEU A 195 2.34 -15.81 -3.23
C LEU A 195 1.35 -15.53 -4.35
N LEU A 196 1.84 -15.11 -5.51
CA LEU A 196 1.05 -14.64 -6.65
C LEU A 196 0.67 -15.76 -7.63
N GLY A 197 1.24 -16.99 -7.47
CA GLY A 197 0.97 -18.10 -8.37
C GLY A 197 1.28 -17.73 -9.83
N ASP A 198 0.30 -17.92 -10.71
CA ASP A 198 0.41 -17.64 -12.15
C ASP A 198 0.13 -16.17 -12.51
N THR A 199 -0.09 -15.28 -11.52
CA THR A 199 -0.31 -13.85 -11.77
C THR A 199 0.92 -13.24 -12.47
N PRO A 200 0.77 -12.60 -13.64
CA PRO A 200 1.87 -11.93 -14.30
C PRO A 200 2.55 -10.91 -13.41
N THR A 201 3.89 -10.98 -13.31
CA THR A 201 4.69 -10.10 -12.47
C THR A 201 5.68 -9.29 -13.27
N ILE A 202 5.86 -8.02 -12.87
CA ILE A 202 6.87 -7.11 -13.41
C ILE A 202 7.84 -6.82 -12.27
N VAL A 203 9.03 -7.41 -12.37
CA VAL A 203 10.09 -7.24 -11.36
C VAL A 203 11.12 -6.24 -11.86
N SER A 204 11.53 -5.32 -10.99
CA SER A 204 12.66 -4.41 -11.24
C SER A 204 13.36 -4.02 -9.93
N ALA A 205 14.47 -3.28 -10.02
CA ALA A 205 15.09 -2.70 -8.85
C ALA A 205 14.13 -1.73 -8.13
N HIS A 206 14.40 -1.45 -6.86
CA HIS A 206 13.59 -0.49 -6.07
C HIS A 206 13.82 0.95 -6.59
N PRO A 207 12.78 1.81 -6.63
CA PRO A 207 12.90 3.21 -7.11
C PRO A 207 13.71 4.13 -6.22
N SER A 208 14.32 3.65 -5.13
CA SER A 208 15.17 4.48 -4.28
C SER A 208 16.39 5.01 -5.05
N PRO A 209 16.96 6.17 -4.66
CA PRO A 209 18.17 6.72 -5.28
C PRO A 209 19.35 5.75 -5.28
N LEU A 210 19.41 4.83 -4.32
CA LEU A 210 20.50 3.84 -4.19
C LEU A 210 20.42 2.74 -5.25
N SER A 211 19.27 2.49 -5.84
CA SER A 211 19.03 1.35 -6.72
C SER A 211 18.33 1.68 -8.04
N ALA A 212 17.72 2.85 -8.19
CA ALA A 212 16.94 3.19 -9.38
C ALA A 212 17.72 2.98 -10.69
N ARG A 213 18.98 3.39 -10.75
CA ARG A 213 19.85 3.19 -11.93
C ARG A 213 20.29 1.74 -12.17
N ARG A 214 19.96 0.82 -11.26
CA ARG A 214 20.34 -0.60 -11.34
C ARG A 214 19.22 -1.47 -11.90
N GLY A 215 18.27 -0.88 -12.66
CA GLY A 215 17.21 -1.61 -13.35
C GLY A 215 15.77 -1.19 -13.02
N PHE A 216 15.58 -0.07 -12.27
CA PHE A 216 14.26 0.56 -12.17
C PHE A 216 14.05 1.52 -13.35
N THR A 217 15.00 2.44 -13.57
CA THR A 217 14.97 3.37 -14.71
C THR A 217 15.01 2.59 -16.02
N GLY A 218 14.03 2.82 -16.89
CA GLY A 218 13.87 2.12 -18.16
C GLY A 218 13.18 0.76 -18.05
N SER A 219 12.68 0.36 -16.88
CA SER A 219 11.95 -0.91 -16.69
C SER A 219 10.55 -0.92 -17.30
N ARG A 220 10.01 0.25 -17.61
CA ARG A 220 8.71 0.47 -18.25
C ARG A 220 7.56 -0.30 -17.56
N PRO A 221 7.37 -0.16 -16.25
CA PRO A 221 6.41 -0.97 -15.52
C PRO A 221 4.96 -0.64 -15.90
N PHE A 222 4.67 0.59 -16.25
CA PHE A 222 3.29 1.08 -16.49
C PHE A 222 2.74 0.60 -17.84
N SER A 223 3.49 0.79 -18.93
CA SER A 223 3.09 0.29 -20.25
C SER A 223 3.05 -1.22 -20.29
N ARG A 224 4.01 -1.91 -19.65
CA ARG A 224 4.03 -3.37 -19.53
C ARG A 224 2.84 -3.91 -18.74
N ALA A 225 2.44 -3.25 -17.65
CA ALA A 225 1.25 -3.62 -16.89
C ALA A 225 -0.01 -3.54 -17.77
N ASN A 226 -0.16 -2.48 -18.55
CA ASN A 226 -1.28 -2.33 -19.48
C ASN A 226 -1.27 -3.40 -20.58
N THR A 227 -0.10 -3.75 -21.10
CA THR A 227 0.03 -4.87 -22.07
C THR A 227 -0.41 -6.19 -21.46
N LEU A 228 0.01 -6.50 -20.23
CA LEU A 228 -0.35 -7.74 -19.53
C LEU A 228 -1.83 -7.77 -19.14
N LEU A 229 -2.44 -6.63 -18.79
CA LEU A 229 -3.89 -6.55 -18.57
C LEU A 229 -4.67 -6.79 -19.85
N ALA A 230 -4.25 -6.19 -20.96
CA ALA A 230 -4.89 -6.40 -22.27
C ALA A 230 -4.82 -7.88 -22.70
N ALA A 231 -3.70 -8.56 -22.44
CA ALA A 231 -3.56 -10.00 -22.71
C ALA A 231 -4.53 -10.86 -21.86
N GLN A 232 -5.00 -10.36 -20.73
CA GLN A 232 -6.02 -10.98 -19.87
C GLN A 232 -7.44 -10.51 -20.21
N GLY A 233 -7.63 -9.70 -21.27
CA GLY A 233 -8.93 -9.16 -21.67
C GLY A 233 -9.44 -8.01 -20.82
N ALA A 234 -8.57 -7.39 -20.01
CA ALA A 234 -8.93 -6.26 -19.15
C ALA A 234 -8.57 -4.91 -19.77
N ALA A 235 -9.33 -3.88 -19.42
CA ALA A 235 -9.04 -2.50 -19.80
C ALA A 235 -7.69 -2.03 -19.18
N PRO A 236 -6.94 -1.18 -19.89
CA PRO A 236 -5.70 -0.61 -19.34
C PRO A 236 -5.98 0.29 -18.12
N ILE A 237 -4.96 0.47 -17.30
CA ILE A 237 -4.96 1.47 -16.23
C ILE A 237 -4.70 2.85 -16.83
N ASP A 238 -5.47 3.84 -16.40
CA ASP A 238 -5.10 5.25 -16.56
C ASP A 238 -4.10 5.62 -15.45
N TRP A 239 -2.84 5.83 -15.86
CA TRP A 239 -1.75 6.18 -14.96
C TRP A 239 -1.60 7.68 -14.74
N SER A 240 -2.48 8.50 -15.34
CA SER A 240 -2.45 9.95 -15.12
C SER A 240 -2.71 10.30 -13.65
N LEU A 241 -2.00 11.33 -13.17
CA LEU A 241 -2.18 11.86 -11.82
C LEU A 241 -2.76 13.29 -11.86
N THR A 242 -3.31 13.67 -13.00
CA THR A 242 -4.01 14.94 -13.15
C THR A 242 -5.38 14.81 -12.48
N VAL A 243 -5.62 15.61 -11.45
CA VAL A 243 -6.96 15.78 -10.89
C VAL A 243 -7.74 16.65 -11.88
N ILE A 244 -8.76 16.07 -12.50
CA ILE A 244 -9.75 16.82 -13.29
C ILE A 244 -10.66 17.57 -12.32
#